data_2064262bb5c9f7eb7a61de257ae0700e
#
_entry.id   2064262bb5c9f7eb7a61de257ae0700e
#
_cell.length_a   1.000
_cell.length_b   1.000
_cell.length_c   1.000
_cell.angle_alpha   90.00
_cell.angle_beta   90.00
_cell.angle_gamma   90.00
#
_symmetry.space_group_name_H-M   'P 1'
#
loop_
_entity.id
_entity.type
_entity.pdbx_description
1 polymer ?
#
loop_
_entity_poly.entity_id
_entity_poly.type
_entity_poly.pdbx_seq_one_letter_code
_entity_poly.pdbx_strand_id
1 'polypeptide(L)'
;DRHNAIISMGIDSVLLILLCMFTAKSWTAIEICIFQLILPWCYLFTIRYMKINGLFKASICTFLTGLNIFILRPIVNVIIDNKPFNLDPINFKIWNNEYINGNITMIVFAVCTFVSMFFVIGGIIKQVKAKDNI
;
A
#
# COMPACT_ATOMS: atom_id res chain seq x y z
N ASP A 1 -14.99 -16.38 -6.72
CA ASP A 1 -14.92 -16.42 -8.18
C ASP A 1 -14.14 -15.23 -8.74
N ARG A 2 -13.30 -15.48 -9.75
CA ARG A 2 -12.38 -14.48 -10.33
C ARG A 2 -13.13 -13.29 -10.93
N HIS A 3 -14.19 -13.57 -11.69
CA HIS A 3 -14.95 -12.52 -12.36
C HIS A 3 -15.71 -11.63 -11.38
N ASN A 4 -16.24 -12.22 -10.32
CA ASN A 4 -16.94 -11.46 -9.29
C ASN A 4 -16.02 -10.51 -8.55
N ALA A 5 -14.80 -10.94 -8.25
CA ALA A 5 -13.80 -10.10 -7.60
C ALA A 5 -13.46 -8.88 -8.47
N ILE A 6 -13.21 -9.11 -9.77
CA ILE A 6 -12.87 -8.04 -10.71
C ILE A 6 -14.04 -7.06 -10.86
N ILE A 7 -15.26 -7.55 -11.00
CA ILE A 7 -16.45 -6.71 -11.15
C ILE A 7 -16.64 -5.86 -9.88
N SER A 8 -16.55 -6.46 -8.71
CA SER A 8 -16.69 -5.75 -7.44
C SER A 8 -15.63 -4.65 -7.30
N MET A 9 -14.37 -4.97 -7.59
CA MET A 9 -13.28 -4.00 -7.54
C MET A 9 -13.49 -2.87 -8.55
N GLY A 10 -13.98 -3.20 -9.75
CA GLY A 10 -14.25 -2.19 -10.76
C GLY A 10 -15.34 -1.23 -10.32
N ILE A 11 -16.43 -1.73 -9.73
CA ILE A 11 -17.52 -0.91 -9.22
C ILE A 11 -17.01 0.00 -8.10
N ASP A 12 -16.26 -0.54 -7.15
CA ASP A 12 -15.70 0.23 -6.04
C ASP A 12 -14.76 1.33 -6.54
N SER A 13 -13.94 1.00 -7.54
CA SER A 13 -13.01 1.97 -8.14
C SER A 13 -13.75 3.13 -8.81
N VAL A 14 -14.80 2.82 -9.57
CA VAL A 14 -15.63 3.85 -10.23
C VAL A 14 -16.30 4.74 -9.19
N LEU A 15 -16.87 4.16 -8.15
CA LEU A 15 -17.49 4.93 -7.06
C LEU A 15 -16.51 5.84 -6.36
N LEU A 16 -15.29 5.36 -6.08
CA LEU A 16 -14.23 6.17 -5.46
C LEU A 16 -13.79 7.32 -6.36
N ILE A 17 -13.64 7.08 -7.66
CA ILE A 17 -13.26 8.13 -8.61
C ILE A 17 -14.36 9.20 -8.66
N LEU A 18 -15.64 8.81 -8.73
CA LEU A 18 -16.75 9.74 -8.72
C LEU A 18 -16.76 10.56 -7.43
N LEU A 19 -16.57 9.92 -6.28
CA LEU A 19 -16.52 10.61 -5.00
C LEU A 19 -15.37 11.62 -4.97
N CYS A 20 -14.21 11.25 -5.48
CA CYS A 20 -13.06 12.15 -5.59
C CYS A 20 -13.37 13.35 -6.48
N MET A 21 -14.01 13.14 -7.62
CA MET A 21 -14.37 14.22 -8.53
C MET A 21 -15.31 15.24 -7.89
N PHE A 22 -16.24 14.78 -7.04
CA PHE A 22 -17.15 15.68 -6.32
C PHE A 22 -16.50 16.41 -5.16
N THR A 23 -15.51 15.78 -4.50
CA THR A 23 -14.89 16.35 -3.29
C THR A 23 -13.56 17.02 -3.55
N ALA A 24 -12.87 16.67 -4.63
CA ALA A 24 -11.55 17.20 -4.93
C ALA A 24 -11.61 18.67 -5.32
N LYS A 25 -10.66 19.43 -4.83
CA LYS A 25 -10.54 20.87 -5.08
C LYS A 25 -9.55 21.21 -6.20
N SER A 26 -8.84 20.20 -6.73
CA SER A 26 -7.81 20.41 -7.76
C SER A 26 -7.62 19.16 -8.60
N TRP A 27 -7.03 19.33 -9.79
CA TRP A 27 -6.65 18.20 -10.65
C TRP A 27 -5.63 17.28 -9.99
N THR A 28 -4.68 17.85 -9.22
CA THR A 28 -3.68 17.07 -8.49
C THR A 28 -4.33 16.08 -7.54
N ALA A 29 -5.39 16.51 -6.83
CA ALA A 29 -6.12 15.63 -5.92
C ALA A 29 -6.75 14.44 -6.67
N ILE A 30 -7.31 14.69 -7.86
CA ILE A 30 -7.92 13.63 -8.67
C ILE A 30 -6.85 12.64 -9.15
N GLU A 31 -5.70 13.14 -9.61
CA GLU A 31 -4.58 12.30 -10.05
C GLU A 31 -4.08 11.39 -8.93
N ILE A 32 -3.93 11.93 -7.72
CA ILE A 32 -3.47 11.17 -6.56
C ILE A 32 -4.52 10.15 -6.14
N CYS A 33 -5.80 10.47 -6.23
CA CYS A 33 -6.87 9.51 -5.95
C CYS A 33 -6.82 8.32 -6.90
N ILE A 34 -6.63 8.58 -8.20
CA ILE A 34 -6.48 7.52 -9.21
C ILE A 34 -5.23 6.68 -8.90
N PHE A 35 -4.11 7.32 -8.56
CA PHE A 35 -2.89 6.63 -8.19
C PHE A 35 -3.11 5.71 -6.99
N GLN A 36 -3.86 6.17 -5.98
CA GLN A 36 -4.15 5.37 -4.79
C GLN A 36 -4.98 4.12 -5.11
N LEU A 37 -5.80 4.17 -6.16
CA LEU A 37 -6.59 3.00 -6.58
C LEU A 37 -5.74 1.88 -7.17
N ILE A 38 -4.51 2.16 -7.58
CA ILE A 38 -3.59 1.13 -8.07
C ILE A 38 -3.30 0.09 -6.99
N LEU A 39 -3.21 0.49 -5.71
CA LEU A 39 -2.87 -0.43 -4.62
C LEU A 39 -3.85 -1.59 -4.46
N PRO A 40 -5.19 -1.37 -4.36
CA PRO A 40 -6.13 -2.50 -4.31
C PRO A 40 -6.00 -3.44 -5.51
N TRP A 41 -5.78 -2.89 -6.70
CA TRP A 41 -5.59 -3.71 -7.90
C TRP A 41 -4.28 -4.52 -7.84
N CYS A 42 -3.22 -3.95 -7.25
CA CYS A 42 -1.97 -4.68 -7.01
C CYS A 42 -2.18 -5.85 -6.06
N TYR A 43 -2.95 -5.65 -4.98
CA TYR A 43 -3.30 -6.74 -4.06
C TYR A 43 -4.07 -7.84 -4.77
N LEU A 44 -5.09 -7.48 -5.54
CA LEU A 44 -5.90 -8.44 -6.28
C LEU A 44 -5.04 -9.24 -7.25
N PHE A 45 -4.20 -8.56 -8.03
CA PHE A 45 -3.30 -9.20 -8.97
C PHE A 45 -2.35 -10.17 -8.27
N THR A 46 -1.74 -9.74 -7.17
CA THR A 46 -0.78 -10.56 -6.41
C THR A 46 -1.45 -11.81 -5.85
N ILE A 47 -2.62 -11.66 -5.24
CA ILE A 47 -3.30 -12.77 -4.56
C ILE A 47 -3.90 -13.75 -5.56
N ARG A 48 -4.52 -13.25 -6.63
CA ARG A 48 -5.33 -14.06 -7.54
C ARG A 48 -4.60 -14.54 -8.79
N TYR A 49 -3.69 -13.74 -9.34
CA TYR A 49 -3.13 -13.99 -10.66
C TYR A 49 -1.65 -14.36 -10.66
N MET A 50 -0.88 -13.94 -9.66
CA MET A 50 0.53 -14.33 -9.61
C MET A 50 0.69 -15.78 -9.17
N LYS A 51 1.49 -16.54 -9.90
CA LYS A 51 1.76 -17.96 -9.64
C LYS A 51 3.04 -18.11 -8.81
N ILE A 52 3.04 -17.59 -7.61
CA ILE A 52 4.14 -17.69 -6.66
C ILE A 52 3.62 -18.29 -5.35
N ASN A 53 4.52 -18.78 -4.49
CA ASN A 53 4.08 -19.38 -3.24
C ASN A 53 3.47 -18.32 -2.30
N GLY A 54 2.68 -18.81 -1.34
CA GLY A 54 1.92 -17.91 -0.45
C GLY A 54 2.79 -16.99 0.39
N LEU A 55 4.02 -17.41 0.71
CA LEU A 55 4.94 -16.58 1.50
C LEU A 55 5.44 -15.37 0.69
N PHE A 56 5.69 -15.54 -0.61
CA PHE A 56 6.03 -14.41 -1.47
C PHE A 56 4.85 -13.46 -1.64
N LYS A 57 3.62 -13.99 -1.77
CA LYS A 57 2.41 -13.14 -1.81
C LYS A 57 2.26 -12.33 -0.53
N ALA A 58 2.46 -12.97 0.62
CA ALA A 58 2.41 -12.29 1.91
C ALA A 58 3.48 -11.19 2.01
N SER A 59 4.68 -11.46 1.50
CA SER A 59 5.76 -10.46 1.47
C SER A 59 5.37 -9.22 0.67
N ILE A 60 4.87 -9.42 -0.54
CA ILE A 60 4.45 -8.31 -1.41
C ILE A 60 3.33 -7.51 -0.76
N CYS A 61 2.30 -8.18 -0.24
CA CYS A 61 1.17 -7.52 0.41
C CYS A 61 1.60 -6.73 1.65
N THR A 62 2.49 -7.29 2.48
CA THR A 62 3.00 -6.62 3.67
C THR A 62 3.78 -5.37 3.31
N PHE A 63 4.67 -5.46 2.32
CA PHE A 63 5.45 -4.32 1.86
C PHE A 63 4.56 -3.22 1.29
N LEU A 64 3.57 -3.58 0.46
CA LEU A 64 2.62 -2.62 -0.10
C LEU A 64 1.81 -1.92 1.00
N THR A 65 1.41 -2.67 2.02
CA THR A 65 0.68 -2.09 3.16
C THR A 65 1.55 -1.08 3.91
N GLY A 66 2.81 -1.42 4.18
CA GLY A 66 3.74 -0.51 4.82
C GLY A 66 3.97 0.77 4.02
N LEU A 67 4.17 0.62 2.71
CA LEU A 67 4.36 1.75 1.81
C LEU A 67 3.10 2.64 1.77
N ASN A 68 1.92 2.03 1.72
CA ASN A 68 0.66 2.78 1.73
C ASN A 68 0.50 3.58 3.02
N ILE A 69 0.78 2.98 4.17
CA ILE A 69 0.71 3.69 5.45
C ILE A 69 1.69 4.86 5.48
N PHE A 70 2.89 4.67 4.91
CA PHE A 70 3.91 5.72 4.87
C PHE A 70 3.46 6.96 4.08
N ILE A 71 2.72 6.77 2.99
CA ILE A 71 2.31 7.87 2.10
C ILE A 71 0.85 8.30 2.31
N LEU A 72 0.09 7.62 3.17
CA LEU A 72 -1.35 7.85 3.32
C LEU A 72 -1.68 9.27 3.76
N ARG A 73 -0.98 9.78 4.77
CA ARG A 73 -1.28 11.11 5.31
C ARG A 73 -0.99 12.23 4.31
N PRO A 74 0.15 12.24 3.58
CA PRO A 74 0.35 13.20 2.49
C PRO A 74 -0.75 13.15 1.43
N ILE A 75 -1.22 11.94 1.07
CA ILE A 75 -2.29 11.78 0.09
C ILE A 75 -3.59 12.39 0.61
N VAL A 76 -3.96 12.11 1.84
CA VAL A 76 -5.17 12.67 2.46
C VAL A 76 -5.11 14.19 2.51
N ASN A 77 -3.95 14.76 2.86
CA ASN A 77 -3.77 16.21 2.90
C ASN A 77 -3.97 16.85 1.51
N VAL A 78 -3.51 16.21 0.45
CA VAL A 78 -3.71 16.71 -0.90
C VAL A 78 -5.19 16.68 -1.28
N ILE A 79 -5.87 15.57 -0.99
CA ILE A 79 -7.26 15.37 -1.41
C ILE A 79 -8.23 16.27 -0.62
N ILE A 80 -8.08 16.29 0.70
CA ILE A 80 -9.05 16.97 1.58
C ILE A 80 -8.70 18.43 1.80
N ASP A 81 -7.43 18.70 2.12
CA ASP A 81 -6.99 20.04 2.52
C ASP A 81 -6.39 20.85 1.37
N ASN A 82 -6.28 20.25 0.18
CA ASN A 82 -5.71 20.89 -1.02
C ASN A 82 -4.29 21.44 -0.77
N LYS A 83 -3.51 20.72 0.04
CA LYS A 83 -2.13 21.09 0.34
C LYS A 83 -1.17 20.40 -0.65
N PRO A 84 0.05 20.94 -0.88
CA PRO A 84 1.04 20.25 -1.69
C PRO A 84 1.38 18.88 -1.12
N PHE A 85 1.76 17.94 -1.99
CA PHE A 85 2.20 16.61 -1.56
C PHE A 85 3.57 16.72 -0.90
N ASN A 86 3.62 16.56 0.41
CA ASN A 86 4.85 16.53 1.19
C ASN A 86 4.77 15.41 2.21
N LEU A 87 5.87 14.68 2.38
CA LEU A 87 5.98 13.66 3.41
C LEU A 87 6.05 14.34 4.78
N ASP A 88 5.51 13.66 5.80
CA ASP A 88 5.60 14.14 7.17
C ASP A 88 7.07 14.25 7.60
N PRO A 89 7.45 15.30 8.35
CA PRO A 89 8.83 15.43 8.82
C PRO A 89 9.19 14.33 9.81
N ILE A 90 10.42 13.81 9.70
CA ILE A 90 10.92 12.71 10.51
C ILE A 90 12.15 13.16 11.28
N ASN A 91 12.08 13.06 12.62
CA ASN A 91 13.23 13.30 13.48
C ASN A 91 13.05 12.50 14.77
N PHE A 92 13.74 11.35 14.85
CA PHE A 92 13.61 10.45 16.00
C PHE A 92 14.10 11.02 17.32
N LYS A 93 14.84 12.12 17.28
CA LYS A 93 15.29 12.81 18.49
C LYS A 93 14.22 13.73 19.09
N ILE A 94 13.23 14.13 18.30
CA ILE A 94 12.19 15.06 18.70
C ILE A 94 10.82 14.38 18.52
N TRP A 95 10.06 14.24 19.59
CA TRP A 95 8.76 13.58 19.61
C TRP A 95 7.65 14.56 20.01
N ASN A 96 7.65 15.73 19.38
CA ASN A 96 6.57 16.71 19.58
C ASN A 96 5.47 16.54 18.52
N ASN A 97 4.44 17.37 18.56
CA ASN A 97 3.30 17.29 17.64
C ASN A 97 3.69 17.43 16.17
N GLU A 98 4.82 18.06 15.89
CA GLU A 98 5.29 18.26 14.52
C GLU A 98 5.89 16.98 13.91
N TYR A 99 6.62 16.20 14.72
CA TYR A 99 7.40 15.05 14.24
C TYR A 99 6.80 13.69 14.59
N ILE A 100 5.84 13.64 15.52
CA ILE A 100 5.35 12.36 16.04
C ILE A 100 4.73 11.50 14.95
N ASN A 101 3.97 12.08 14.04
CA ASN A 101 3.29 11.34 12.97
C ASN A 101 4.28 10.75 11.97
N GLY A 102 5.27 11.55 11.56
CA GLY A 102 6.32 11.08 10.66
C GLY A 102 7.16 9.99 11.28
N ASN A 103 7.53 10.14 12.56
CA ASN A 103 8.31 9.15 13.29
C ASN A 103 7.57 7.81 13.41
N ILE A 104 6.29 7.83 13.80
CA ILE A 104 5.48 6.62 13.94
C ILE A 104 5.31 5.95 12.57
N THR A 105 5.01 6.72 11.53
CA THR A 105 4.82 6.20 10.19
C THR A 105 6.09 5.51 9.68
N MET A 106 7.26 6.11 9.93
CA MET A 106 8.53 5.51 9.53
C MET A 106 8.82 4.21 10.29
N ILE A 107 8.51 4.16 11.59
CA ILE A 107 8.66 2.95 12.39
C ILE A 107 7.77 1.83 11.83
N VAL A 108 6.50 2.13 11.53
CA VAL A 108 5.58 1.16 10.96
C VAL A 108 6.08 0.65 9.61
N PHE A 109 6.56 1.56 8.75
CA PHE A 109 7.14 1.20 7.46
C PHE A 109 8.34 0.27 7.63
N ALA A 110 9.25 0.57 8.56
CA ALA A 110 10.42 -0.25 8.84
C ALA A 110 10.02 -1.65 9.33
N VAL A 111 9.04 -1.74 10.24
CA VAL A 111 8.54 -3.03 10.74
C VAL A 111 7.93 -3.85 9.60
N CYS A 112 7.11 -3.23 8.75
CA CYS A 112 6.51 -3.92 7.61
C CYS A 112 7.56 -4.41 6.63
N THR A 113 8.62 -3.63 6.38
CA THR A 113 9.73 -4.03 5.52
C THR A 113 10.46 -5.23 6.10
N PHE A 114 10.74 -5.23 7.42
CA PHE A 114 11.37 -6.34 8.10
C PHE A 114 10.54 -7.62 7.99
N VAL A 115 9.24 -7.54 8.28
CA VAL A 115 8.33 -8.68 8.18
C VAL A 115 8.28 -9.20 6.74
N SER A 116 8.25 -8.31 5.77
CA SER A 116 8.30 -8.66 4.34
C SER A 116 9.57 -9.45 4.00
N MET A 117 10.72 -9.02 4.53
CA MET A 117 11.99 -9.73 4.31
C MET A 117 11.96 -11.15 4.90
N PHE A 118 11.39 -11.33 6.10
CA PHE A 118 11.22 -12.66 6.69
C PHE A 118 10.35 -13.55 5.81
N PHE A 119 9.27 -13.02 5.26
CA PHE A 119 8.41 -13.79 4.34
C PHE A 119 9.15 -14.17 3.06
N VAL A 120 10.00 -13.30 2.52
CA VAL A 120 10.81 -13.61 1.34
C VAL A 120 11.77 -14.76 1.66
N ILE A 121 12.48 -14.69 2.79
CA ILE A 121 13.41 -15.74 3.21
C ILE A 121 12.65 -17.06 3.39
N GLY A 122 11.51 -17.05 4.07
CA GLY A 122 10.68 -18.23 4.25
C GLY A 122 10.19 -18.81 2.93
N GLY A 123 9.82 -17.94 2.00
CA GLY A 123 9.39 -18.35 0.66
C GLY A 123 10.51 -19.02 -0.13
N ILE A 124 11.73 -18.49 -0.05
CA ILE A 124 12.90 -19.09 -0.69
C ILE A 124 13.18 -20.47 -0.09
N ILE A 125 13.17 -20.60 1.23
CA ILE A 125 13.40 -21.88 1.91
C ILE A 125 12.36 -22.91 1.49
N LYS A 126 11.07 -22.51 1.47
CA LYS A 126 9.98 -23.40 1.07
C LYS A 126 10.15 -23.87 -0.37
N GLN A 127 10.55 -22.97 -1.27
CA GLN A 127 10.73 -23.30 -2.68
C GLN A 127 11.92 -24.26 -2.89
N VAL A 128 13.02 -24.04 -2.18
CA VAL A 128 14.19 -24.91 -2.23
C VAL A 128 13.85 -26.32 -1.73
N LYS A 129 13.12 -26.42 -0.61
CA LYS A 129 12.71 -27.72 -0.07
C LYS A 129 11.77 -28.45 -1.03
N ALA A 130 10.90 -27.76 -1.71
CA ALA A 130 10.00 -28.36 -2.70
C ALA A 130 10.79 -28.95 -3.87
N LYS A 131 11.86 -28.28 -4.31
CA LYS A 131 12.75 -28.81 -5.36
C LYS A 131 13.50 -30.03 -4.89
N ASP A 132 13.99 -30.05 -3.67
CA ASP A 132 14.77 -31.19 -3.12
C ASP A 132 13.90 -32.45 -2.96
N ASN A 133 12.58 -32.28 -2.80
CA ASN A 133 11.65 -33.40 -2.65
C ASN A 133 11.12 -33.97 -3.98
N ILE A 134 11.53 -33.38 -5.12
CA ILE A 134 11.19 -33.87 -6.43
C ILE A 134 12.31 -34.85 -6.89
#